data_aa61a1a9cbb70109cfeed03a365e8320
#
_entry.id   aa61a1a9cbb70109cfeed03a365e8320
#
_cell.length_a   1.000
_cell.length_b   1.000
_cell.length_c   1.000
_cell.angle_alpha   90.00
_cell.angle_beta   90.00
_cell.angle_gamma   90.00
#
_symmetry.space_group_name_H-M   'P 1'
#
loop_
_entity.id
_entity.type
_entity.pdbx_description
1 polymer ?
#
loop_
_entity_poly.entity_id
_entity_poly.type
_entity_poly.pdbx_seq_one_letter_code
_entity_poly.pdbx_strand_id
1 'polypeptide(L)'
;MKPRISVLTIGVDDLDRALRFYRDGLGLNTDGIVGGEFEFGAVAFFSLQPGLQLALWPRKSIAHDCGLDVSAPSPTEATIGHNVSSKAEVDAVMKQASAAGATIVKPAQDTFWGGYAGYFLDPDRHLWEIVWNPQLLPPD
;
A
#
# COMPACT_ATOMS: atom_id res chain seq x y z
N MET A 1 -7.88 19.70 14.17
CA MET A 1 -7.71 18.25 14.08
C MET A 1 -6.42 17.86 14.79
N LYS A 2 -6.42 16.79 15.60
CA LYS A 2 -5.16 16.26 16.16
C LYS A 2 -4.34 15.59 15.06
N PRO A 3 -3.00 15.70 15.04
CA PRO A 3 -2.15 15.13 14.00
C PRO A 3 -2.02 13.61 14.17
N ARG A 4 -3.09 12.88 13.91
CA ARG A 4 -3.19 11.44 14.10
C ARG A 4 -3.98 10.82 12.95
N ILE A 5 -3.31 9.90 12.23
CA ILE A 5 -3.93 9.05 11.20
C ILE A 5 -3.84 7.62 11.70
N SER A 6 -4.97 6.92 11.74
CA SER A 6 -5.05 5.56 12.28
C SER A 6 -5.29 4.51 11.20
N VAL A 7 -5.87 4.92 10.07
CA VAL A 7 -6.18 4.01 8.96
C VAL A 7 -5.94 4.72 7.63
N LEU A 8 -5.24 4.05 6.72
CA LEU A 8 -5.22 4.36 5.30
C LEU A 8 -6.10 3.33 4.61
N THR A 9 -7.23 3.75 4.08
CA THR A 9 -8.10 2.88 3.29
C THR A 9 -7.85 3.11 1.81
N ILE A 10 -7.52 2.06 1.09
CA ILE A 10 -7.33 2.11 -0.36
C ILE A 10 -8.42 1.30 -1.06
N GLY A 11 -8.95 1.85 -2.14
CA GLY A 11 -9.99 1.23 -2.94
C GLY A 11 -9.44 0.13 -3.84
N VAL A 12 -10.08 -1.03 -3.85
CA VAL A 12 -9.68 -2.17 -4.66
C VAL A 12 -10.85 -2.66 -5.52
N ASP A 13 -10.55 -3.27 -6.67
CA ASP A 13 -11.58 -3.83 -7.54
C ASP A 13 -11.94 -5.26 -7.14
N ASP A 14 -10.92 -6.05 -6.77
CA ASP A 14 -11.03 -7.44 -6.33
C ASP A 14 -10.34 -7.59 -4.99
N LEU A 15 -11.13 -7.72 -3.91
CA LEU A 15 -10.62 -7.77 -2.55
C LEU A 15 -9.76 -9.02 -2.29
N ASP A 16 -10.12 -10.17 -2.86
CA ASP A 16 -9.34 -11.41 -2.71
C ASP A 16 -7.98 -11.30 -3.40
N ARG A 17 -7.93 -10.73 -4.59
CA ARG A 17 -6.69 -10.47 -5.31
C ARG A 17 -5.79 -9.50 -4.53
N ALA A 18 -6.35 -8.40 -4.05
CA ALA A 18 -5.62 -7.42 -3.26
C ALA A 18 -5.12 -8.03 -1.95
N LEU A 19 -5.95 -8.82 -1.26
CA LEU A 19 -5.55 -9.54 -0.05
C LEU A 19 -4.32 -10.43 -0.30
N ARG A 20 -4.35 -11.22 -1.37
CA ARG A 20 -3.21 -12.09 -1.72
C ARG A 20 -1.94 -11.29 -2.00
N PHE A 21 -2.05 -10.17 -2.70
CA PHE A 21 -0.89 -9.31 -2.98
C PHE A 21 -0.23 -8.82 -1.69
N TYR A 22 -1.00 -8.25 -0.78
CA TYR A 22 -0.46 -7.66 0.47
C TYR A 22 -0.10 -8.71 1.52
N ARG A 23 -0.91 -9.76 1.68
CA ARG A 23 -0.65 -10.82 2.65
C ARG A 23 0.44 -11.77 2.17
N ASP A 24 0.20 -12.42 1.02
CA ASP A 24 1.07 -13.51 0.55
C ASP A 24 2.28 -12.95 -0.22
N GLY A 25 2.08 -11.89 -0.97
CA GLY A 25 3.12 -11.25 -1.77
C GLY A 25 4.08 -10.38 -0.95
N LEU A 26 3.54 -9.43 -0.18
CA LEU A 26 4.35 -8.51 0.62
C LEU A 26 4.57 -8.98 2.07
N GLY A 27 3.88 -10.03 2.51
CA GLY A 27 4.07 -10.60 3.83
C GLY A 27 3.48 -9.78 4.98
N LEU A 28 2.49 -8.92 4.70
CA LEU A 28 1.86 -8.11 5.73
C LEU A 28 0.85 -8.94 6.56
N ASN A 29 0.81 -8.69 7.86
CA ASN A 29 -0.07 -9.40 8.78
C ASN A 29 -1.51 -8.91 8.68
N THR A 30 -2.45 -9.86 8.62
CA THR A 30 -3.89 -9.61 8.57
C THR A 30 -4.66 -10.81 9.13
N ASP A 31 -5.84 -10.55 9.68
CA ASP A 31 -6.80 -11.61 10.02
C ASP A 31 -7.69 -12.01 8.82
N GLY A 32 -7.40 -11.46 7.64
CA GLY A 32 -8.15 -11.73 6.42
C GLY A 32 -9.35 -10.81 6.22
N ILE A 33 -10.30 -11.26 5.39
CA ILE A 33 -11.51 -10.51 5.09
C ILE A 33 -12.52 -10.68 6.22
N VAL A 34 -13.03 -9.56 6.72
CA VAL A 34 -14.08 -9.48 7.74
C VAL A 34 -15.26 -8.67 7.20
N GLY A 35 -16.41 -8.74 7.86
CA GLY A 35 -17.59 -7.93 7.53
C GLY A 35 -18.35 -8.40 6.28
N GLY A 36 -18.02 -9.55 5.73
CA GLY A 36 -18.67 -10.09 4.51
C GLY A 36 -20.15 -10.44 4.69
N GLU A 37 -20.63 -10.56 5.92
CA GLU A 37 -22.03 -10.75 6.26
C GLU A 37 -22.90 -9.52 6.04
N PHE A 38 -22.30 -8.34 5.94
CA PHE A 38 -22.99 -7.09 5.65
C PHE A 38 -22.83 -6.68 4.20
N GLU A 39 -23.88 -6.09 3.63
CA GLU A 39 -23.80 -5.50 2.30
C GLU A 39 -22.73 -4.38 2.28
N PHE A 40 -21.83 -4.39 1.32
CA PHE A 40 -20.67 -3.49 1.21
C PHE A 40 -19.71 -3.54 2.42
N GLY A 41 -19.82 -4.55 3.30
CA GLY A 41 -19.04 -4.60 4.54
C GLY A 41 -17.70 -5.33 4.44
N ALA A 42 -17.49 -6.16 3.41
CA ALA A 42 -16.25 -6.95 3.28
C ALA A 42 -15.02 -6.03 3.16
N VAL A 43 -14.07 -6.18 4.07
CA VAL A 43 -12.86 -5.37 4.21
C VAL A 43 -11.72 -6.24 4.76
N ALA A 44 -10.48 -5.91 4.42
CA ALA A 44 -9.30 -6.51 5.02
C ALA A 44 -8.43 -5.44 5.66
N PHE A 45 -8.00 -5.67 6.91
CA PHE A 45 -7.10 -4.78 7.64
C PHE A 45 -5.73 -5.42 7.80
N PHE A 46 -4.70 -4.62 7.64
CA PHE A 46 -3.30 -4.99 7.87
C PHE A 46 -2.71 -4.09 8.94
N SER A 47 -2.11 -4.70 9.96
CA SER A 47 -1.37 -3.94 10.97
C SER A 47 -0.06 -3.45 10.38
N LEU A 48 0.16 -2.14 10.45
CA LEU A 48 1.43 -1.49 10.13
C LEU A 48 2.18 -1.17 11.43
N GLN A 49 2.89 -0.05 11.50
CA GLN A 49 3.48 0.40 12.77
C GLN A 49 2.40 0.68 13.83
N PRO A 50 2.75 0.75 15.13
CA PRO A 50 1.78 0.95 16.20
C PRO A 50 0.82 2.12 15.94
N GLY A 51 -0.48 1.84 15.98
CA GLY A 51 -1.54 2.82 15.80
C GLY A 51 -1.93 3.13 14.35
N LEU A 52 -1.31 2.49 13.35
CA LEU A 52 -1.65 2.67 11.93
C LEU A 52 -2.00 1.33 11.28
N GLN A 53 -3.08 1.33 10.53
CA GLN A 53 -3.51 0.19 9.71
C GLN A 53 -3.64 0.59 8.23
N LEU A 54 -3.41 -0.36 7.34
CA LEU A 54 -3.83 -0.31 5.96
C LEU A 54 -5.13 -1.10 5.84
N ALA A 55 -6.16 -0.52 5.22
CA ALA A 55 -7.41 -1.21 4.92
C ALA A 55 -7.59 -1.34 3.41
N LEU A 56 -8.00 -2.53 2.96
CA LEU A 56 -8.42 -2.78 1.59
C LEU A 56 -9.94 -2.85 1.57
N TRP A 57 -10.58 -1.96 0.84
CA TRP A 57 -12.04 -1.93 0.74
C TRP A 57 -12.45 -1.76 -0.73
N PRO A 58 -13.45 -2.51 -1.21
CA PRO A 58 -13.88 -2.37 -2.61
C PRO A 58 -14.25 -0.91 -2.93
N ARG A 59 -13.79 -0.40 -4.08
CA ARG A 59 -14.10 0.97 -4.53
C ARG A 59 -15.59 1.26 -4.53
N LYS A 60 -16.40 0.28 -4.97
CA LYS A 60 -17.86 0.37 -4.94
C LYS A 60 -18.43 0.52 -3.52
N SER A 61 -17.78 -0.11 -2.53
CA SER A 61 -18.20 -0.02 -1.13
C SER A 61 -17.88 1.35 -0.55
N ILE A 62 -16.69 1.88 -0.85
CA ILE A 62 -16.29 3.25 -0.48
C ILE A 62 -17.27 4.26 -1.10
N ALA A 63 -17.55 4.13 -2.40
CA ALA A 63 -18.46 5.00 -3.13
C ALA A 63 -19.87 4.98 -2.52
N HIS A 64 -20.38 3.80 -2.21
CA HIS A 64 -21.68 3.63 -1.55
C HIS A 64 -21.72 4.31 -0.19
N ASP A 65 -20.68 4.13 0.62
CA ASP A 65 -20.62 4.66 1.98
C ASP A 65 -20.53 6.20 2.02
N CYS A 66 -19.68 6.77 1.17
CA CYS A 66 -19.46 8.22 1.15
C CYS A 66 -20.38 9.01 0.21
N GLY A 67 -21.14 8.34 -0.66
CA GLY A 67 -22.07 8.97 -1.61
C GLY A 67 -21.38 9.58 -2.84
N LEU A 68 -20.14 9.22 -3.14
CA LEU A 68 -19.45 9.64 -4.36
C LEU A 68 -19.56 8.55 -5.44
N ASP A 69 -19.40 8.95 -6.69
CA ASP A 69 -19.27 8.00 -7.79
C ASP A 69 -17.92 7.30 -7.77
N VAL A 70 -17.87 6.07 -8.26
CA VAL A 70 -16.61 5.36 -8.47
C VAL A 70 -15.84 6.05 -9.59
N SER A 71 -14.60 6.47 -9.31
CA SER A 71 -13.69 7.06 -10.29
C SER A 71 -12.63 6.07 -10.76
N ALA A 72 -12.03 6.35 -11.92
CA ALA A 72 -10.86 5.61 -12.39
C ALA A 72 -9.67 5.80 -11.44
N PRO A 73 -8.74 4.82 -11.33
CA PRO A 73 -7.51 4.98 -10.58
C PRO A 73 -6.70 6.21 -11.04
N SER A 74 -6.17 6.95 -10.07
CA SER A 74 -5.31 8.11 -10.32
C SER A 74 -4.01 7.98 -9.51
N PRO A 75 -2.98 7.27 -10.03
CA PRO A 75 -1.76 6.94 -9.28
C PRO A 75 -0.97 8.15 -8.76
N THR A 76 -1.14 9.32 -9.37
CA THR A 76 -0.42 10.54 -8.96
C THR A 76 -1.12 11.35 -7.87
N GLU A 77 -2.28 10.90 -7.37
CA GLU A 77 -2.99 11.60 -6.29
C GLU A 77 -2.39 11.33 -4.91
N ALA A 78 -1.78 10.15 -4.73
CA ALA A 78 -1.13 9.79 -3.48
C ALA A 78 -0.01 8.80 -3.73
N THR A 79 1.02 8.87 -2.89
CA THR A 79 2.11 7.89 -2.86
C THR A 79 2.26 7.37 -1.44
N ILE A 80 2.31 6.06 -1.28
CA ILE A 80 2.57 5.42 0.00
C ILE A 80 4.07 5.13 0.08
N GLY A 81 4.76 5.81 0.99
CA GLY A 81 6.21 5.67 1.17
C GLY A 81 6.53 4.59 2.20
N HIS A 82 7.35 3.62 1.80
CA HIS A 82 7.92 2.61 2.68
C HIS A 82 9.42 2.86 2.81
N ASN A 83 9.82 3.38 3.98
CA ASN A 83 11.22 3.64 4.28
C ASN A 83 11.89 2.37 4.80
N VAL A 84 13.10 2.12 4.33
CA VAL A 84 13.93 0.99 4.71
C VAL A 84 15.31 1.45 5.16
N SER A 85 16.08 0.55 5.78
CA SER A 85 17.34 0.88 6.44
C SER A 85 18.55 0.88 5.51
N SER A 86 18.43 0.35 4.28
CA SER A 86 19.55 0.26 3.33
C SER A 86 19.09 0.22 1.88
N LYS A 87 20.02 0.50 0.95
CA LYS A 87 19.78 0.33 -0.49
C LYS A 87 19.47 -1.14 -0.84
N ALA A 88 20.13 -2.09 -0.18
CA ALA A 88 19.90 -3.51 -0.39
C ALA A 88 18.47 -3.92 -0.02
N GLU A 89 17.89 -3.32 1.02
CA GLU A 89 16.50 -3.55 1.37
C GLU A 89 15.54 -2.94 0.34
N VAL A 90 15.85 -1.77 -0.23
CA VAL A 90 15.06 -1.23 -1.36
C VAL A 90 15.00 -2.25 -2.48
N ASP A 91 16.15 -2.76 -2.91
CA ASP A 91 16.22 -3.76 -3.99
C ASP A 91 15.43 -5.03 -3.64
N ALA A 92 15.55 -5.50 -2.40
CA ALA A 92 14.84 -6.69 -1.92
C ALA A 92 13.31 -6.51 -1.96
N VAL A 93 12.82 -5.38 -1.45
CA VAL A 93 11.37 -5.08 -1.44
C VAL A 93 10.84 -4.88 -2.86
N MET A 94 11.57 -4.18 -3.73
CA MET A 94 11.20 -4.00 -5.14
C MET A 94 11.10 -5.35 -5.87
N LYS A 95 12.04 -6.25 -5.61
CA LYS A 95 12.01 -7.62 -6.15
C LYS A 95 10.82 -8.41 -5.62
N GLN A 96 10.55 -8.33 -4.31
CA GLN A 96 9.40 -8.98 -3.68
C GLN A 96 8.09 -8.47 -4.27
N ALA A 97 7.92 -7.16 -4.42
CA ALA A 97 6.74 -6.56 -5.03
C ALA A 97 6.53 -7.04 -6.47
N SER A 98 7.59 -7.07 -7.27
CA SER A 98 7.54 -7.59 -8.64
C SER A 98 7.09 -9.05 -8.67
N ALA A 99 7.64 -9.90 -7.82
CA ALA A 99 7.26 -11.31 -7.71
C ALA A 99 5.80 -11.48 -7.25
N ALA A 100 5.28 -10.56 -6.44
CA ALA A 100 3.89 -10.54 -5.98
C ALA A 100 2.89 -10.08 -7.04
N GLY A 101 3.34 -9.54 -8.18
CA GLY A 101 2.48 -9.08 -9.26
C GLY A 101 2.38 -7.55 -9.39
N ALA A 102 3.23 -6.79 -8.70
CA ALA A 102 3.31 -5.34 -8.89
C ALA A 102 3.86 -4.96 -10.27
N THR A 103 3.45 -3.81 -10.77
CA THR A 103 4.06 -3.20 -11.95
C THR A 103 5.16 -2.25 -11.50
N ILE A 104 6.41 -2.52 -11.91
CA ILE A 104 7.53 -1.62 -11.62
C ILE A 104 7.41 -0.38 -12.51
N VAL A 105 7.20 0.77 -11.89
CA VAL A 105 7.09 2.06 -12.58
C VAL A 105 8.46 2.65 -12.81
N LYS A 106 9.30 2.63 -11.78
CA LYS A 106 10.66 3.13 -11.82
C LYS A 106 11.57 2.21 -11.02
N PRO A 107 12.55 1.55 -11.65
CA PRO A 107 13.53 0.74 -10.94
C PRO A 107 14.26 1.55 -9.86
N ALA A 108 14.69 0.88 -8.80
CA ALA A 108 15.45 1.53 -7.74
C ALA A 108 16.75 2.14 -8.29
N GLN A 109 17.00 3.39 -7.92
CA GLN A 109 18.19 4.14 -8.34
C GLN A 109 18.53 5.23 -7.33
N ASP A 110 19.74 5.77 -7.43
CA ASP A 110 20.14 6.93 -6.64
C ASP A 110 19.25 8.14 -6.99
N THR A 111 18.88 8.88 -5.94
CA THR A 111 18.08 10.09 -6.07
C THR A 111 18.97 11.34 -6.07
N PHE A 112 18.44 12.46 -6.61
CA PHE A 112 19.18 13.73 -6.63
C PHE A 112 19.45 14.31 -5.23
N TRP A 113 18.66 13.90 -4.23
CA TRP A 113 18.77 14.36 -2.84
C TRP A 113 19.59 13.45 -1.93
N GLY A 114 20.27 12.44 -2.47
CA GLY A 114 21.21 11.59 -1.73
C GLY A 114 20.62 10.30 -1.17
N GLY A 115 19.41 9.93 -1.54
CA GLY A 115 18.76 8.66 -1.20
C GLY A 115 18.85 7.64 -2.33
N TYR A 116 18.05 6.57 -2.18
CA TYR A 116 17.90 5.49 -3.15
C TYR A 116 16.45 5.02 -3.12
N ALA A 117 15.77 5.06 -4.25
CA ALA A 117 14.33 4.79 -4.30
C ALA A 117 13.88 4.14 -5.59
N GLY A 118 12.80 3.37 -5.50
CA GLY A 118 12.06 2.84 -6.62
C GLY A 118 10.56 2.97 -6.42
N TYR A 119 9.79 2.82 -7.49
CA TYR A 119 8.33 2.92 -7.47
C TYR A 119 7.68 1.70 -8.10
N PHE A 120 6.58 1.25 -7.50
CA PHE A 120 5.71 0.25 -8.12
C PHE A 120 4.23 0.62 -7.95
N LEU A 121 3.40 0.06 -8.83
CA LEU A 121 1.95 0.05 -8.69
C LEU A 121 1.51 -1.32 -8.16
N ASP A 122 0.62 -1.31 -7.18
CA ASP A 122 -0.10 -2.51 -6.77
C ASP A 122 -1.09 -2.96 -7.86
N PRO A 123 -1.77 -4.11 -7.72
CA PRO A 123 -2.75 -4.59 -8.72
C PRO A 123 -3.90 -3.62 -8.99
N ASP A 124 -4.20 -2.72 -8.07
CA ASP A 124 -5.26 -1.71 -8.17
C ASP A 124 -4.74 -0.32 -8.54
N ARG A 125 -3.46 -0.22 -8.93
CA ARG A 125 -2.77 1.00 -9.38
C ARG A 125 -2.55 2.04 -8.29
N HIS A 126 -2.42 1.62 -7.05
CA HIS A 126 -1.91 2.48 -5.98
C HIS A 126 -0.38 2.55 -6.06
N LEU A 127 0.15 3.77 -5.98
CA LEU A 127 1.58 4.03 -6.13
C LEU A 127 2.30 3.88 -4.79
N TRP A 128 3.34 3.06 -4.79
CA TRP A 128 4.25 2.86 -3.68
C TRP A 128 5.65 3.35 -4.02
N GLU A 129 6.26 4.05 -3.08
CA GLU A 129 7.68 4.41 -3.11
C GLU A 129 8.43 3.58 -2.06
N ILE A 130 9.41 2.82 -2.50
CA ILE A 130 10.33 2.10 -1.61
C ILE A 130 11.62 2.89 -1.57
N VAL A 131 12.00 3.35 -0.39
CA VAL A 131 13.02 4.38 -0.26
C VAL A 131 13.95 4.15 0.92
N TRP A 132 15.25 4.29 0.65
CA TRP A 132 16.26 4.50 1.67
C TRP A 132 16.62 5.98 1.69
N ASN A 133 16.40 6.60 2.84
CA ASN A 133 16.78 7.99 3.10
C ASN A 133 17.75 7.99 4.29
N PRO A 134 19.05 8.31 4.09
CA PRO A 134 20.02 8.27 5.18
C PRO A 134 19.73 9.28 6.31
N GLN A 135 18.85 10.25 6.04
CA GLN A 135 18.44 11.25 7.03
C GLN A 135 17.13 10.88 7.75
N LEU A 136 16.45 9.83 7.31
CA LEU A 136 15.16 9.38 7.86
C LEU A 136 15.12 7.85 7.89
N LEU A 137 15.95 7.26 8.74
CA LEU A 137 15.95 5.82 8.93
C LEU A 137 14.74 5.41 9.78
N PRO A 138 14.03 4.34 9.40
CA PRO A 138 12.94 3.84 10.21
C PRO A 138 13.49 3.29 11.54
N PRO A 139 12.74 3.38 12.63
CA PRO A 139 13.06 2.63 13.83
C PRO A 139 12.88 1.13 13.57
N ASP A 140 13.82 0.34 14.07
CA ASP A 140 13.74 -1.13 14.01
C ASP A 140 12.64 -1.66 14.94
#